data_20e93718ebf01e922cc56c431becf498
#
_entry.id   20e93718ebf01e922cc56c431becf498
#
_cell.length_a   1.000
_cell.length_b   1.000
_cell.length_c   1.000
_cell.angle_alpha   90.00
_cell.angle_beta   90.00
_cell.angle_gamma   90.00
#
_symmetry.space_group_name_H-M   'P 1'
#
loop_
_entity.id
_entity.type
_entity.pdbx_description
1 polymer ?
#
loop_
_entity_poly.entity_id
_entity_poly.type
_entity_poly.pdbx_seq_one_letter_code
_entity_poly.pdbx_strand_id
1 'polypeptide(L)'
;MKISSAKYKNLLREIGALVQQGRNNVVRHINTELLFTYWHVGRLLVQQEIKDQNNEQSTREMMIILSKELTREIGRGFSRSNLVYMRLFYLNYKFVRTVSGQVQPMTGQTASDQKNRKQKTGQTVSDQKLQTIFTELSWSHYNELLKISDLLERNFYQQQAVLENWSVRELERQINSALFERIALSKKPKSVMQLALKGNVIKKETDLIRDPYILEFLNIPEHYSYSEKQLEQKIIDNLQKFILELGKGFTFVARQFRITLNNKHYRVDLVFYHRILKCFVLIDLKIKSVEHNDIGQMNMYLNYFETEQNTADDNQPIGIILSRHKNDITVEYAIRGITNKIFVSKYQLYLPDKKQLQRKVKSIIENQ
;
A
#
# COMPACT_ATOMS: atom_id res chain seq x y z
N MET A 1 16.79 12.75 -48.66
CA MET A 1 15.67 13.22 -47.82
C MET A 1 16.11 13.21 -46.36
N LYS A 2 16.45 14.36 -45.74
CA LYS A 2 16.88 14.44 -44.34
C LYS A 2 15.60 14.39 -43.46
N ILE A 3 15.33 13.29 -42.77
CA ILE A 3 14.27 13.21 -41.78
C ILE A 3 14.60 14.25 -40.71
N SER A 4 13.65 15.15 -40.41
CA SER A 4 13.81 16.13 -39.32
C SER A 4 14.12 15.38 -38.02
N SER A 5 15.20 15.76 -37.34
CA SER A 5 15.66 15.12 -36.08
C SER A 5 14.53 14.99 -35.01
N ALA A 6 13.60 15.92 -35.01
CA ALA A 6 12.43 15.89 -34.09
C ALA A 6 11.42 14.81 -34.47
N LYS A 7 11.11 14.64 -35.78
CA LYS A 7 10.20 13.57 -36.24
C LYS A 7 10.79 12.18 -36.01
N TYR A 8 12.10 12.01 -36.21
CA TYR A 8 12.77 10.74 -35.91
C TYR A 8 12.72 10.39 -34.42
N LYS A 9 13.02 11.35 -33.53
CA LYS A 9 12.96 11.16 -32.08
C LYS A 9 11.55 10.83 -31.60
N ASN A 10 10.51 11.42 -32.16
CA ASN A 10 9.12 11.10 -31.83
C ASN A 10 8.77 9.68 -32.27
N LEU A 11 9.08 9.31 -33.52
CA LEU A 11 8.83 7.94 -34.00
C LEU A 11 9.58 6.89 -33.18
N LEU A 12 10.84 7.15 -32.82
CA LEU A 12 11.59 6.24 -31.92
C LEU A 12 10.93 6.06 -30.57
N ARG A 13 10.40 7.15 -30.00
CA ARG A 13 9.68 7.11 -28.71
C ARG A 13 8.38 6.34 -28.83
N GLU A 14 7.59 6.56 -29.88
CA GLU A 14 6.32 5.84 -30.12
C GLU A 14 6.55 4.35 -30.33
N ILE A 15 7.53 3.97 -31.15
CA ILE A 15 7.91 2.56 -31.35
C ILE A 15 8.38 1.95 -30.01
N GLY A 16 9.24 2.65 -29.28
CA GLY A 16 9.71 2.19 -27.96
C GLY A 16 8.57 1.98 -26.98
N ALA A 17 7.59 2.88 -26.93
CA ALA A 17 6.40 2.76 -26.09
C ALA A 17 5.54 1.55 -26.49
N LEU A 18 5.30 1.34 -27.78
CA LEU A 18 4.54 0.18 -28.28
C LEU A 18 5.22 -1.15 -27.95
N VAL A 19 6.53 -1.25 -28.14
CA VAL A 19 7.30 -2.45 -27.81
C VAL A 19 7.25 -2.72 -26.29
N GLN A 20 7.42 -1.68 -25.48
CA GLN A 20 7.35 -1.82 -24.01
C GLN A 20 5.95 -2.23 -23.55
N GLN A 21 4.91 -1.64 -24.13
CA GLN A 21 3.51 -2.03 -23.86
C GLN A 21 3.27 -3.49 -24.23
N GLY A 22 3.75 -3.94 -25.40
CA GLY A 22 3.65 -5.34 -25.80
C GLY A 22 4.33 -6.30 -24.82
N ARG A 23 5.56 -5.98 -24.37
CA ARG A 23 6.28 -6.76 -23.36
C ARG A 23 5.52 -6.83 -22.03
N ASN A 24 4.99 -5.71 -21.56
CA ASN A 24 4.21 -5.64 -20.33
C ASN A 24 2.93 -6.49 -20.43
N ASN A 25 2.25 -6.47 -21.57
CA ASN A 25 1.07 -7.29 -21.81
C ASN A 25 1.39 -8.79 -21.75
N VAL A 26 2.51 -9.22 -22.36
CA VAL A 26 2.95 -10.64 -22.29
C VAL A 26 3.20 -11.08 -20.85
N VAL A 27 3.93 -10.26 -20.07
CA VAL A 27 4.19 -10.58 -18.65
C VAL A 27 2.88 -10.68 -17.85
N ARG A 28 1.94 -9.75 -18.08
CA ARG A 28 0.62 -9.78 -17.44
C ARG A 28 -0.15 -11.06 -17.82
N HIS A 29 -0.17 -11.44 -19.08
CA HIS A 29 -0.83 -12.68 -19.54
C HIS A 29 -0.23 -13.93 -18.87
N ILE A 30 1.08 -14.05 -18.84
CA ILE A 30 1.75 -15.19 -18.19
C ILE A 30 1.37 -15.24 -16.70
N ASN A 31 1.42 -14.13 -15.99
CA ASN A 31 1.03 -14.08 -14.58
C ASN A 31 -0.44 -14.48 -14.37
N THR A 32 -1.34 -14.01 -15.23
CA THR A 32 -2.76 -14.31 -15.15
C THR A 32 -3.03 -15.80 -15.35
N GLU A 33 -2.44 -16.41 -16.37
CA GLU A 33 -2.57 -17.85 -16.64
C GLU A 33 -1.99 -18.70 -15.49
N LEU A 34 -0.86 -18.28 -14.92
CA LEU A 34 -0.25 -18.95 -13.78
C LEU A 34 -1.17 -18.91 -12.55
N LEU A 35 -1.73 -17.74 -12.23
CA LEU A 35 -2.66 -17.59 -11.11
C LEU A 35 -3.94 -18.38 -11.31
N PHE A 36 -4.47 -18.39 -12.53
CA PHE A 36 -5.63 -19.16 -12.90
C PHE A 36 -5.37 -20.67 -12.72
N THR A 37 -4.22 -21.14 -13.21
CA THR A 37 -3.78 -22.52 -13.02
C THR A 37 -3.67 -22.88 -11.54
N TYR A 38 -3.03 -22.05 -10.73
CA TYR A 38 -2.87 -22.29 -9.29
C TYR A 38 -4.19 -22.25 -8.53
N TRP A 39 -5.12 -21.41 -8.94
CA TRP A 39 -6.48 -21.40 -8.39
C TRP A 39 -7.21 -22.71 -8.70
N HIS A 40 -7.09 -23.23 -9.93
CA HIS A 40 -7.69 -24.51 -10.31
C HIS A 40 -7.04 -25.71 -9.57
N VAL A 41 -5.72 -25.71 -9.42
CA VAL A 41 -5.04 -26.70 -8.58
C VAL A 41 -5.58 -26.65 -7.15
N GLY A 42 -5.68 -25.47 -6.56
CA GLY A 42 -6.29 -25.27 -5.24
C GLY A 42 -7.72 -25.79 -5.14
N ARG A 43 -8.53 -25.58 -6.20
CA ARG A 43 -9.89 -26.12 -6.29
C ARG A 43 -9.90 -27.66 -6.26
N LEU A 44 -9.03 -28.30 -7.04
CA LEU A 44 -8.94 -29.77 -7.08
C LEU A 44 -8.53 -30.34 -5.72
N LEU A 45 -7.56 -29.71 -5.05
CA LEU A 45 -7.11 -30.10 -3.71
C LEU A 45 -8.26 -30.05 -2.70
N VAL A 46 -9.01 -28.93 -2.66
CA VAL A 46 -10.16 -28.79 -1.75
C VAL A 46 -11.29 -29.75 -2.09
N GLN A 47 -11.55 -30.00 -3.36
CA GLN A 47 -12.55 -31.00 -3.77
C GLN A 47 -12.18 -32.42 -3.34
N GLN A 48 -10.90 -32.76 -3.35
CA GLN A 48 -10.42 -34.03 -2.86
C GLN A 48 -10.54 -34.16 -1.33
N GLU A 49 -10.15 -33.11 -0.60
CA GLU A 49 -10.32 -33.07 0.87
C GLU A 49 -11.77 -33.31 1.30
N ILE A 50 -12.74 -32.71 0.60
CA ILE A 50 -14.17 -32.88 0.89
C ILE A 50 -14.58 -34.33 0.66
N LYS A 51 -14.06 -35.03 -0.40
CA LYS A 51 -14.32 -36.44 -0.66
C LYS A 51 -13.74 -37.33 0.43
N ASP A 52 -12.56 -36.99 0.93
CA ASP A 52 -11.84 -37.72 1.98
C ASP A 52 -12.34 -37.34 3.39
N GLN A 53 -13.54 -36.77 3.51
CA GLN A 53 -14.20 -36.38 4.75
C GLN A 53 -13.39 -35.43 5.63
N ASN A 54 -12.55 -34.57 5.04
CA ASN A 54 -11.70 -33.59 5.72
C ASN A 54 -10.75 -34.17 6.78
N ASN A 55 -10.24 -35.38 6.57
CA ASN A 55 -9.23 -35.97 7.43
C ASN A 55 -7.91 -35.23 7.27
N GLU A 56 -7.51 -34.48 8.33
CA GLU A 56 -6.27 -33.67 8.29
C GLU A 56 -5.01 -34.49 8.06
N GLN A 57 -4.94 -35.71 8.63
CA GLN A 57 -3.79 -36.59 8.45
C GLN A 57 -3.66 -37.02 7.00
N SER A 58 -4.75 -37.48 6.41
CA SER A 58 -4.83 -37.89 5.00
C SER A 58 -4.47 -36.75 4.06
N THR A 59 -4.97 -35.52 4.34
CA THR A 59 -4.66 -34.29 3.59
C THR A 59 -3.17 -33.98 3.63
N ARG A 60 -2.53 -34.09 4.80
CA ARG A 60 -1.09 -33.81 4.95
C ARG A 60 -0.23 -34.81 4.16
N GLU A 61 -0.57 -36.08 4.25
CA GLU A 61 0.12 -37.14 3.53
C GLU A 61 -0.04 -37.02 2.01
N MET A 62 -1.27 -36.76 1.54
CA MET A 62 -1.56 -36.46 0.14
C MET A 62 -0.70 -35.29 -0.39
N MET A 63 -0.62 -34.18 0.34
CA MET A 63 0.18 -33.01 -0.05
C MET A 63 1.68 -33.33 -0.18
N ILE A 64 2.20 -34.24 0.67
CA ILE A 64 3.61 -34.67 0.61
C ILE A 64 3.85 -35.50 -0.64
N ILE A 65 2.97 -36.45 -0.91
CA ILE A 65 3.07 -37.37 -2.08
C ILE A 65 2.94 -36.56 -3.37
N LEU A 66 1.89 -35.74 -3.50
CA LEU A 66 1.67 -34.89 -4.66
C LEU A 66 2.84 -33.95 -4.93
N SER A 67 3.41 -33.34 -3.87
CA SER A 67 4.58 -32.45 -4.03
C SER A 67 5.76 -33.19 -4.67
N LYS A 68 6.05 -34.41 -4.25
CA LYS A 68 7.15 -35.24 -4.80
C LYS A 68 6.90 -35.60 -6.25
N GLU A 69 5.70 -36.13 -6.54
CA GLU A 69 5.33 -36.62 -7.87
C GLU A 69 5.25 -35.48 -8.89
N LEU A 70 4.53 -34.39 -8.57
CA LEU A 70 4.42 -33.22 -9.45
C LEU A 70 5.77 -32.55 -9.70
N THR A 71 6.65 -32.50 -8.68
CA THR A 71 8.01 -31.96 -8.88
C THR A 71 8.83 -32.86 -9.81
N ARG A 72 8.65 -34.18 -9.73
CA ARG A 72 9.33 -35.14 -10.62
C ARG A 72 8.82 -35.05 -12.06
N GLU A 73 7.49 -34.96 -12.26
CA GLU A 73 6.86 -35.04 -13.57
C GLU A 73 6.80 -33.70 -14.31
N ILE A 74 6.50 -32.61 -13.59
CA ILE A 74 6.24 -31.30 -14.17
C ILE A 74 7.41 -30.35 -13.89
N GLY A 75 8.13 -30.52 -12.77
CA GLY A 75 9.25 -29.68 -12.39
C GLY A 75 8.97 -28.78 -11.20
N ARG A 76 9.74 -27.70 -11.10
CA ARG A 76 9.70 -26.75 -9.96
C ARG A 76 8.35 -26.02 -9.89
N GLY A 77 7.94 -25.64 -8.67
CA GLY A 77 6.71 -24.86 -8.44
C GLY A 77 5.64 -25.61 -7.63
N PHE A 78 5.81 -26.90 -7.39
CA PHE A 78 4.84 -27.74 -6.67
C PHE A 78 5.35 -28.23 -5.31
N SER A 79 6.16 -27.40 -4.62
CA SER A 79 6.53 -27.71 -3.23
C SER A 79 5.29 -27.81 -2.34
N ARG A 80 5.39 -28.58 -1.25
CA ARG A 80 4.30 -28.74 -0.28
C ARG A 80 3.74 -27.38 0.18
N SER A 81 4.62 -26.42 0.49
CA SER A 81 4.20 -25.08 0.90
C SER A 81 3.43 -24.38 -0.21
N ASN A 82 3.85 -24.53 -1.48
CA ASN A 82 3.17 -23.89 -2.60
C ASN A 82 1.79 -24.52 -2.86
N LEU A 83 1.65 -25.84 -2.72
CA LEU A 83 0.34 -26.53 -2.80
C LEU A 83 -0.60 -26.04 -1.68
N VAL A 84 -0.10 -25.84 -0.45
CA VAL A 84 -0.88 -25.25 0.63
C VAL A 84 -1.32 -23.81 0.29
N TYR A 85 -0.45 -22.99 -0.30
CA TYR A 85 -0.84 -21.64 -0.75
C TYR A 85 -1.85 -21.69 -1.91
N MET A 86 -1.74 -22.59 -2.86
CA MET A 86 -2.75 -22.78 -3.92
C MET A 86 -4.11 -23.15 -3.32
N ARG A 87 -4.13 -24.05 -2.34
CA ARG A 87 -5.34 -24.40 -1.58
C ARG A 87 -5.95 -23.19 -0.87
N LEU A 88 -5.14 -22.45 -0.11
CA LEU A 88 -5.56 -21.21 0.57
C LEU A 88 -6.04 -20.15 -0.41
N PHE A 89 -5.40 -20.06 -1.58
CA PHE A 89 -5.79 -19.15 -2.65
C PHE A 89 -7.21 -19.42 -3.13
N TYR A 90 -7.52 -20.68 -3.43
CA TYR A 90 -8.89 -21.06 -3.79
C TYR A 90 -9.89 -20.79 -2.66
N LEU A 91 -9.54 -21.09 -1.41
CA LEU A 91 -10.44 -20.89 -0.26
C LEU A 91 -10.75 -19.42 0.00
N ASN A 92 -9.77 -18.53 -0.15
CA ASN A 92 -9.90 -17.11 0.14
C ASN A 92 -10.44 -16.28 -1.03
N TYR A 93 -10.24 -16.75 -2.26
CA TYR A 93 -10.67 -16.08 -3.49
C TYR A 93 -11.75 -16.90 -4.22
N LYS A 94 -12.73 -17.40 -3.47
CA LYS A 94 -13.94 -18.02 -4.02
C LYS A 94 -14.80 -16.93 -4.65
N PHE A 95 -15.06 -17.07 -5.95
CA PHE A 95 -15.91 -16.15 -6.67
C PHE A 95 -17.28 -16.80 -6.91
N VAL A 96 -18.34 -16.10 -6.51
CA VAL A 96 -19.71 -16.49 -6.81
C VAL A 96 -20.26 -15.61 -7.90
N ARG A 97 -20.93 -16.21 -8.84
CA ARG A 97 -21.71 -15.50 -9.86
C ARG A 97 -22.92 -14.85 -9.18
N THR A 98 -22.96 -13.53 -9.12
CA THR A 98 -24.21 -12.83 -8.78
C THR A 98 -25.11 -12.81 -10.00
N VAL A 99 -26.43 -12.82 -9.77
CA VAL A 99 -27.48 -12.80 -10.81
C VAL A 99 -27.35 -11.58 -11.75
N SER A 100 -26.71 -10.52 -11.29
CA SER A 100 -26.44 -9.29 -12.06
C SER A 100 -25.20 -9.35 -12.96
N GLY A 101 -24.50 -10.49 -13.03
CA GLY A 101 -23.31 -10.65 -13.88
C GLY A 101 -22.04 -9.94 -13.38
N GLN A 102 -22.06 -9.30 -12.22
CA GLN A 102 -20.87 -8.74 -11.58
C GLN A 102 -20.21 -9.78 -10.67
N VAL A 103 -18.89 -9.90 -10.76
CA VAL A 103 -18.10 -10.79 -9.91
C VAL A 103 -17.78 -10.05 -8.62
N GLN A 104 -18.30 -10.54 -7.49
CA GLN A 104 -17.94 -10.05 -6.16
C GLN A 104 -17.26 -11.15 -5.36
N PRO A 105 -16.22 -10.84 -4.54
CA PRO A 105 -15.66 -11.80 -3.61
C PRO A 105 -16.71 -12.15 -2.53
N MET A 106 -16.83 -13.43 -2.21
CA MET A 106 -17.67 -13.86 -1.08
C MET A 106 -17.00 -13.48 0.23
N THR A 107 -17.63 -12.58 0.97
CA THR A 107 -17.35 -12.38 2.39
C THR A 107 -18.10 -13.46 3.18
N GLY A 108 -17.35 -14.29 3.89
CA GLY A 108 -17.70 -15.35 4.80
C GLY A 108 -19.19 -15.63 5.06
N GLN A 109 -19.71 -16.68 4.46
CA GLN A 109 -20.84 -17.43 4.98
C GLN A 109 -20.59 -18.92 4.84
N THR A 110 -21.04 -19.66 5.84
CA THR A 110 -20.79 -21.06 6.13
C THR A 110 -21.28 -22.04 5.05
N ALA A 111 -20.60 -23.20 5.00
CA ALA A 111 -20.67 -24.26 3.99
C ALA A 111 -21.99 -25.06 3.90
N SER A 112 -23.13 -24.56 4.41
CA SER A 112 -24.36 -25.37 4.52
C SER A 112 -25.32 -25.36 3.33
N ASP A 113 -25.15 -24.50 2.30
CA ASP A 113 -26.17 -24.32 1.25
C ASP A 113 -25.79 -24.81 -0.15
N GLN A 114 -24.91 -25.81 -0.29
CA GLN A 114 -24.56 -26.36 -1.58
C GLN A 114 -24.99 -27.84 -1.76
N LYS A 115 -26.29 -28.13 -1.74
CA LYS A 115 -26.83 -29.33 -2.40
C LYS A 115 -27.69 -28.91 -3.60
N ASN A 116 -27.29 -29.42 -4.79
CA ASN A 116 -27.91 -29.36 -6.10
C ASN A 116 -27.44 -28.27 -7.08
N ARG A 117 -26.41 -28.62 -7.87
CA ARG A 117 -26.34 -28.25 -9.29
C ARG A 117 -25.44 -29.20 -10.08
N LYS A 118 -26.03 -29.84 -11.10
CA LYS A 118 -25.40 -30.75 -12.05
C LYS A 118 -24.31 -30.06 -12.87
N GLN A 119 -23.18 -30.75 -13.03
CA GLN A 119 -22.04 -30.37 -13.89
C GLN A 119 -22.44 -30.39 -15.37
N LYS A 120 -22.07 -29.32 -16.09
CA LYS A 120 -21.82 -29.35 -17.53
C LYS A 120 -20.39 -28.90 -17.78
N THR A 121 -19.61 -29.76 -18.39
CA THR A 121 -18.26 -29.51 -18.86
C THR A 121 -18.29 -28.56 -20.06
N GLY A 122 -17.63 -27.41 -19.91
CA GLY A 122 -17.43 -26.43 -20.98
C GLY A 122 -16.71 -25.19 -20.39
N GLN A 123 -15.64 -24.72 -21.01
CA GLN A 123 -15.00 -23.46 -20.67
C GLN A 123 -16.10 -22.37 -20.72
N THR A 124 -16.48 -21.87 -19.57
CA THR A 124 -17.61 -20.97 -19.45
C THR A 124 -17.14 -19.52 -19.32
N VAL A 125 -18.02 -18.59 -19.68
CA VAL A 125 -17.90 -17.12 -19.51
C VAL A 125 -17.37 -16.71 -18.11
N SER A 126 -17.46 -17.60 -17.11
CA SER A 126 -16.88 -17.43 -15.77
C SER A 126 -15.35 -17.44 -15.76
N ASP A 127 -14.69 -18.21 -16.65
CA ASP A 127 -13.22 -18.34 -16.67
C ASP A 127 -12.57 -17.08 -17.24
N GLN A 128 -13.18 -16.46 -18.25
CA GLN A 128 -12.71 -15.17 -18.79
C GLN A 128 -12.81 -14.00 -17.78
N LYS A 129 -13.83 -14.01 -16.91
CA LYS A 129 -13.97 -13.01 -15.86
C LYS A 129 -13.02 -13.21 -14.69
N LEU A 130 -12.66 -14.46 -14.36
CA LEU A 130 -11.63 -14.76 -13.37
C LEU A 130 -10.25 -14.25 -13.82
N GLN A 131 -9.92 -14.39 -15.11
CA GLN A 131 -8.68 -13.86 -15.67
C GLN A 131 -8.52 -12.36 -15.45
N THR A 132 -9.59 -11.58 -15.56
CA THR A 132 -9.55 -10.12 -15.40
C THR A 132 -9.20 -9.68 -13.97
N ILE A 133 -9.48 -10.50 -12.94
CA ILE A 133 -9.23 -10.17 -11.53
C ILE A 133 -7.75 -10.37 -11.15
N PHE A 134 -7.05 -11.29 -11.84
CA PHE A 134 -5.69 -11.65 -11.52
C PHE A 134 -4.61 -10.89 -12.33
N THR A 135 -4.99 -9.85 -13.07
CA THR A 135 -4.09 -9.18 -14.02
C THR A 135 -3.02 -8.30 -13.39
N GLU A 136 -3.20 -7.86 -12.15
CA GLU A 136 -2.42 -6.75 -11.59
C GLU A 136 -1.31 -7.22 -10.63
N LEU A 137 -1.49 -8.37 -9.97
CA LEU A 137 -0.55 -8.88 -8.96
C LEU A 137 0.03 -10.23 -9.37
N SER A 138 1.29 -10.49 -8.99
CA SER A 138 1.95 -11.78 -9.21
C SER A 138 1.62 -12.80 -8.10
N TRP A 139 1.91 -14.09 -8.36
CA TRP A 139 1.77 -15.14 -7.35
C TRP A 139 2.50 -14.84 -6.03
N SER A 140 3.68 -14.24 -6.11
CA SER A 140 4.42 -13.86 -4.89
C SER A 140 3.70 -12.80 -4.06
N HIS A 141 2.95 -11.88 -4.68
CA HIS A 141 2.10 -10.94 -3.93
C HIS A 141 0.97 -11.69 -3.22
N TYR A 142 0.31 -12.65 -3.90
CA TYR A 142 -0.74 -13.44 -3.26
C TYR A 142 -0.22 -14.29 -2.11
N ASN A 143 1.01 -14.81 -2.19
CA ASN A 143 1.62 -15.52 -1.06
C ASN A 143 1.75 -14.64 0.19
N GLU A 144 2.11 -13.36 0.04
CA GLU A 144 2.16 -12.42 1.16
C GLU A 144 0.74 -12.09 1.67
N LEU A 145 -0.20 -11.83 0.77
CA LEU A 145 -1.60 -11.52 1.12
C LEU A 145 -2.29 -12.68 1.84
N LEU A 146 -2.00 -13.92 1.47
CA LEU A 146 -2.58 -15.12 2.10
C LEU A 146 -2.11 -15.37 3.54
N LYS A 147 -1.02 -14.73 3.98
CA LYS A 147 -0.59 -14.76 5.39
C LYS A 147 -1.49 -13.90 6.29
N ILE A 148 -2.28 -12.99 5.72
CA ILE A 148 -3.17 -12.10 6.44
C ILE A 148 -4.52 -12.80 6.64
N SER A 149 -4.89 -13.05 7.88
CA SER A 149 -6.16 -13.71 8.22
C SER A 149 -7.36 -12.77 8.14
N ASP A 150 -7.20 -11.51 8.52
CA ASP A 150 -8.26 -10.50 8.48
C ASP A 150 -8.60 -10.11 7.03
N LEU A 151 -9.89 -10.20 6.68
CA LEU A 151 -10.35 -9.94 5.32
C LEU A 151 -10.25 -8.46 4.93
N LEU A 152 -10.54 -7.55 5.86
CA LEU A 152 -10.50 -6.11 5.58
C LEU A 152 -9.05 -5.66 5.37
N GLU A 153 -8.14 -6.11 6.23
CA GLU A 153 -6.71 -5.85 6.13
C GLU A 153 -6.16 -6.40 4.79
N ARG A 154 -6.47 -7.66 4.45
CA ARG A 154 -6.02 -8.30 3.21
C ARG A 154 -6.52 -7.55 1.97
N ASN A 155 -7.80 -7.20 1.94
CA ASN A 155 -8.38 -6.43 0.84
C ASN A 155 -7.71 -5.07 0.68
N PHE A 156 -7.44 -4.38 1.79
CA PHE A 156 -6.71 -3.12 1.75
C PHE A 156 -5.35 -3.27 1.08
N TYR A 157 -4.52 -4.22 1.55
CA TYR A 157 -3.18 -4.42 0.98
C TYR A 157 -3.22 -4.85 -0.48
N GLN A 158 -4.21 -5.66 -0.88
CA GLN A 158 -4.40 -6.02 -2.28
C GLN A 158 -4.70 -4.79 -3.15
N GLN A 159 -5.66 -3.96 -2.74
CA GLN A 159 -6.02 -2.74 -3.47
C GLN A 159 -4.86 -1.73 -3.49
N GLN A 160 -4.18 -1.56 -2.37
CA GLN A 160 -3.09 -0.61 -2.25
C GLN A 160 -1.88 -1.02 -3.09
N ALA A 161 -1.54 -2.31 -3.12
CA ALA A 161 -0.46 -2.82 -3.95
C ALA A 161 -0.69 -2.57 -5.44
N VAL A 162 -1.94 -2.70 -5.90
CA VAL A 162 -2.33 -2.36 -7.28
C VAL A 162 -2.27 -0.85 -7.51
N LEU A 163 -2.85 -0.05 -6.63
CA LEU A 163 -2.91 1.41 -6.77
C LEU A 163 -1.53 2.06 -6.84
N GLU A 164 -0.59 1.56 -6.05
CA GLU A 164 0.75 2.15 -5.94
C GLU A 164 1.82 1.36 -6.71
N ASN A 165 1.44 0.27 -7.40
CA ASN A 165 2.34 -0.63 -8.12
C ASN A 165 3.47 -1.15 -7.21
N TRP A 166 3.15 -1.60 -6.00
CA TRP A 166 4.14 -2.12 -5.08
C TRP A 166 4.83 -3.36 -5.60
N SER A 167 6.12 -3.47 -5.31
CA SER A 167 6.83 -4.73 -5.40
C SER A 167 6.44 -5.64 -4.23
N VAL A 168 6.74 -6.94 -4.34
CA VAL A 168 6.51 -7.90 -3.23
C VAL A 168 7.22 -7.45 -1.95
N ARG A 169 8.45 -6.94 -2.06
CA ARG A 169 9.22 -6.42 -0.91
C ARG A 169 8.55 -5.22 -0.26
N GLU A 170 8.00 -4.32 -1.07
CA GLU A 170 7.29 -3.16 -0.54
C GLU A 170 5.97 -3.57 0.11
N LEU A 171 5.22 -4.50 -0.50
CA LEU A 171 4.02 -5.07 0.11
C LEU A 171 4.33 -5.70 1.47
N GLU A 172 5.35 -6.53 1.56
CA GLU A 172 5.81 -7.16 2.81
C GLU A 172 6.19 -6.09 3.86
N ARG A 173 6.94 -5.07 3.47
CA ARG A 173 7.30 -3.95 4.35
C ARG A 173 6.06 -3.23 4.87
N GLN A 174 5.09 -2.92 4.01
CA GLN A 174 3.88 -2.21 4.41
C GLN A 174 2.98 -3.06 5.33
N ILE A 175 2.92 -4.37 5.11
CA ILE A 175 2.24 -5.32 6.01
C ILE A 175 2.93 -5.33 7.39
N ASN A 176 4.26 -5.41 7.42
CA ASN A 176 5.04 -5.46 8.67
C ASN A 176 4.98 -4.12 9.43
N SER A 177 4.92 -3.00 8.73
CA SER A 177 4.75 -1.68 9.35
C SER A 177 3.30 -1.37 9.74
N ALA A 178 2.37 -2.33 9.59
CA ALA A 178 0.96 -2.19 9.94
C ALA A 178 0.30 -0.94 9.31
N LEU A 179 0.52 -0.74 8.00
CA LEU A 179 0.02 0.45 7.30
C LEU A 179 -1.51 0.56 7.36
N PHE A 180 -2.23 -0.57 7.21
CA PHE A 180 -3.70 -0.59 7.28
C PHE A 180 -4.18 -0.03 8.61
N GLU A 181 -3.64 -0.54 9.71
CA GLU A 181 -4.03 -0.14 11.06
C GLU A 181 -3.71 1.33 11.33
N ARG A 182 -2.54 1.82 10.91
CA ARG A 182 -2.13 3.22 11.09
C ARG A 182 -3.05 4.19 10.35
N ILE A 183 -3.45 3.85 9.13
CA ILE A 183 -4.40 4.67 8.37
C ILE A 183 -5.81 4.54 8.96
N ALA A 184 -6.23 3.32 9.32
CA ALA A 184 -7.56 3.07 9.87
C ALA A 184 -7.80 3.83 11.18
N LEU A 185 -6.79 3.90 12.06
CA LEU A 185 -6.85 4.63 13.33
C LEU A 185 -7.02 6.15 13.16
N SER A 186 -6.57 6.70 12.03
CA SER A 186 -6.72 8.12 11.70
C SER A 186 -8.08 8.48 11.06
N LYS A 187 -8.93 7.47 10.76
CA LYS A 187 -10.18 7.65 10.01
C LYS A 187 -11.40 7.37 10.87
N LYS A 188 -12.54 7.95 10.47
CA LYS A 188 -13.84 7.61 11.07
C LYS A 188 -14.21 6.15 10.73
N PRO A 189 -14.91 5.42 11.60
CA PRO A 189 -15.21 4.00 11.43
C PRO A 189 -15.81 3.63 10.06
N LYS A 190 -16.82 4.38 9.58
CA LYS A 190 -17.42 4.18 8.24
C LYS A 190 -16.42 4.29 7.08
N SER A 191 -15.34 5.03 7.27
CA SER A 191 -14.30 5.21 6.25
C SER A 191 -13.32 4.03 6.22
N VAL A 192 -13.22 3.23 7.30
CA VAL A 192 -12.35 2.04 7.34
C VAL A 192 -12.81 0.97 6.36
N MET A 193 -14.12 0.77 6.23
CA MET A 193 -14.68 -0.16 5.24
C MET A 193 -14.34 0.28 3.80
N GLN A 194 -14.45 1.57 3.50
CA GLN A 194 -14.06 2.10 2.18
C GLN A 194 -12.56 1.99 1.93
N LEU A 195 -11.75 2.19 2.98
CA LEU A 195 -10.30 1.98 2.93
C LEU A 195 -9.96 0.54 2.52
N ALA A 196 -10.63 -0.46 3.11
CA ALA A 196 -10.43 -1.86 2.77
C ALA A 196 -10.87 -2.20 1.33
N LEU A 197 -11.94 -1.57 0.82
CA LEU A 197 -12.47 -1.86 -0.52
C LEU A 197 -11.73 -1.15 -1.65
N LYS A 198 -11.21 0.05 -1.41
CA LYS A 198 -10.66 0.93 -2.46
C LYS A 198 -9.20 1.31 -2.27
N GLY A 199 -8.58 0.90 -1.15
CA GLY A 199 -7.28 1.41 -0.74
C GLY A 199 -7.33 2.88 -0.29
N ASN A 200 -6.18 3.44 0.01
CA ASN A 200 -6.05 4.87 0.38
C ASN A 200 -5.93 5.73 -0.88
N VAL A 201 -7.07 6.08 -1.46
CA VAL A 201 -7.13 6.97 -2.62
C VAL A 201 -6.96 8.42 -2.14
N ILE A 202 -5.91 9.08 -2.58
CA ILE A 202 -5.58 10.45 -2.21
C ILE A 202 -6.50 11.41 -2.99
N LYS A 203 -7.38 12.10 -2.25
CA LYS A 203 -8.30 13.12 -2.77
C LYS A 203 -8.14 14.47 -2.09
N LYS A 204 -7.70 14.47 -0.85
CA LYS A 204 -7.53 15.65 -0.01
C LYS A 204 -6.30 15.51 0.88
N GLU A 205 -5.90 16.60 1.49
CA GLU A 205 -4.67 16.72 2.28
C GLU A 205 -4.61 15.73 3.44
N THR A 206 -5.74 15.52 4.11
CA THR A 206 -5.84 14.55 5.22
C THR A 206 -5.61 13.10 4.81
N ASP A 207 -5.68 12.78 3.51
CA ASP A 207 -5.38 11.43 3.01
C ASP A 207 -3.87 11.17 2.90
N LEU A 208 -3.04 12.22 2.97
CA LEU A 208 -1.58 12.11 3.01
C LEU A 208 -1.06 11.69 4.38
N ILE A 209 -1.82 12.00 5.44
CA ILE A 209 -1.30 11.93 6.81
C ILE A 209 -1.29 10.49 7.30
N ARG A 210 -0.16 10.11 7.88
CA ARG A 210 0.04 8.86 8.63
C ARG A 210 0.42 9.21 10.06
N ASP A 211 -0.06 8.48 11.02
CA ASP A 211 0.29 8.69 12.44
C ASP A 211 0.33 7.34 13.18
N PRO A 212 1.50 6.82 13.49
CA PRO A 212 2.84 7.38 13.23
C PRO A 212 3.38 7.07 11.83
N TYR A 213 4.37 7.85 11.37
CA TYR A 213 5.28 7.46 10.29
C TYR A 213 6.31 6.47 10.81
N ILE A 214 6.66 5.46 10.01
CA ILE A 214 7.61 4.40 10.43
C ILE A 214 8.92 4.57 9.67
N LEU A 215 9.97 4.91 10.40
CA LEU A 215 11.30 5.22 9.87
C LEU A 215 12.35 4.18 10.28
N GLU A 216 11.97 2.92 10.44
CA GLU A 216 12.84 1.80 10.83
C GLU A 216 14.03 1.61 9.89
N PHE A 217 13.83 1.95 8.61
CA PHE A 217 14.86 1.85 7.56
C PHE A 217 16.04 2.81 7.76
N LEU A 218 15.94 3.77 8.68
CA LEU A 218 17.04 4.66 9.03
C LEU A 218 18.10 3.96 9.91
N ASN A 219 17.75 2.79 10.48
CA ASN A 219 18.62 2.00 11.34
C ASN A 219 19.25 2.83 12.49
N ILE A 220 18.44 3.71 13.09
CA ILE A 220 18.85 4.47 14.29
C ILE A 220 18.47 3.61 15.51
N PRO A 221 19.42 3.23 16.38
CA PRO A 221 19.12 2.47 17.59
C PRO A 221 18.16 3.24 18.49
N GLU A 222 17.23 2.53 19.17
CA GLU A 222 16.15 3.14 19.95
C GLU A 222 16.66 4.04 21.09
N HIS A 223 17.77 3.64 21.71
CA HIS A 223 18.42 4.38 22.82
C HIS A 223 19.52 5.35 22.36
N TYR A 224 19.71 5.51 21.07
CA TYR A 224 20.72 6.41 20.54
C TYR A 224 20.24 7.86 20.61
N SER A 225 21.09 8.75 21.17
CA SER A 225 20.84 10.20 21.12
C SER A 225 21.27 10.74 19.76
N TYR A 226 20.38 11.38 19.05
CA TYR A 226 20.63 12.00 17.74
C TYR A 226 20.06 13.40 17.67
N SER A 227 20.64 14.24 16.82
CA SER A 227 20.14 15.58 16.52
C SER A 227 19.17 15.57 15.34
N GLU A 228 18.37 16.64 15.20
CA GLU A 228 17.50 16.84 14.03
C GLU A 228 18.29 16.80 12.72
N LYS A 229 19.49 17.41 12.70
CA LYS A 229 20.41 17.37 11.56
C LYS A 229 20.86 15.94 11.20
N GLN A 230 21.12 15.10 12.19
CA GLN A 230 21.49 13.69 11.95
C GLN A 230 20.29 12.88 11.43
N LEU A 231 19.09 13.14 11.96
CA LEU A 231 17.86 12.53 11.46
C LEU A 231 17.60 12.93 10.00
N GLU A 232 17.68 14.22 9.70
CA GLU A 232 17.55 14.76 8.34
C GLU A 232 18.55 14.10 7.37
N GLN A 233 19.84 14.03 7.75
CA GLN A 233 20.86 13.42 6.90
C GLN A 233 20.53 11.94 6.61
N LYS A 234 20.13 11.18 7.63
CA LYS A 234 19.73 9.77 7.45
C LYS A 234 18.48 9.61 6.55
N ILE A 235 17.54 10.55 6.63
CA ILE A 235 16.38 10.56 5.73
C ILE A 235 16.83 10.82 4.28
N ILE A 236 17.72 11.76 4.06
CA ILE A 236 18.28 12.05 2.73
C ILE A 236 19.06 10.85 2.18
N ASP A 237 19.88 10.21 3.01
CA ASP A 237 20.64 9.00 2.62
C ASP A 237 19.71 7.82 2.25
N ASN A 238 18.48 7.83 2.75
CA ASN A 238 17.44 6.83 2.48
C ASN A 238 16.19 7.43 1.81
N LEU A 239 16.35 8.49 1.04
CA LEU A 239 15.24 9.28 0.49
C LEU A 239 14.21 8.44 -0.27
N GLN A 240 14.65 7.44 -1.03
CA GLN A 240 13.74 6.54 -1.76
C GLN A 240 12.78 5.82 -0.79
N LYS A 241 13.30 5.29 0.32
CA LYS A 241 12.47 4.61 1.34
C LYS A 241 11.56 5.59 2.07
N PHE A 242 12.04 6.81 2.30
CA PHE A 242 11.25 7.87 2.91
C PHE A 242 10.07 8.28 2.01
N ILE A 243 10.30 8.44 0.71
CA ILE A 243 9.21 8.73 -0.26
C ILE A 243 8.19 7.60 -0.29
N LEU A 244 8.61 6.33 -0.23
CA LEU A 244 7.69 5.19 -0.12
C LEU A 244 6.88 5.23 1.18
N GLU A 245 7.50 5.65 2.29
CA GLU A 245 6.78 5.85 3.55
C GLU A 245 5.82 7.05 3.49
N LEU A 246 6.14 8.11 2.79
CA LEU A 246 5.22 9.23 2.57
C LEU A 246 4.01 8.80 1.72
N GLY A 247 4.22 7.95 0.72
CA GLY A 247 3.19 7.41 -0.17
C GLY A 247 3.24 7.97 -1.58
N LYS A 248 2.20 7.66 -2.36
CA LYS A 248 2.12 7.99 -3.78
C LYS A 248 1.96 9.49 -4.03
N GLY A 249 2.70 10.00 -4.98
CA GLY A 249 2.54 11.36 -5.51
C GLY A 249 3.59 12.36 -5.06
N PHE A 250 4.43 12.01 -4.09
CA PHE A 250 5.51 12.86 -3.62
C PHE A 250 6.68 12.90 -4.59
N THR A 251 7.19 14.10 -4.83
CA THR A 251 8.42 14.37 -5.57
C THR A 251 9.31 15.26 -4.71
N PHE A 252 10.56 14.85 -4.50
CA PHE A 252 11.51 15.62 -3.72
C PHE A 252 11.94 16.88 -4.49
N VAL A 253 11.91 18.03 -3.82
CA VAL A 253 12.27 19.33 -4.38
C VAL A 253 13.59 19.82 -3.79
N ALA A 254 13.67 19.92 -2.47
CA ALA A 254 14.86 20.49 -1.80
C ALA A 254 14.99 20.01 -0.36
N ARG A 255 16.22 20.09 0.17
CA ARG A 255 16.53 20.05 1.60
C ARG A 255 17.04 21.39 2.05
N GLN A 256 16.81 21.75 3.32
CA GLN A 256 17.29 22.99 3.95
C GLN A 256 16.99 24.23 3.07
N PHE A 257 15.73 24.27 2.54
CA PHE A 257 15.30 25.34 1.68
C PHE A 257 15.36 26.68 2.42
N ARG A 258 16.17 27.59 1.92
CA ARG A 258 16.42 28.87 2.58
C ARG A 258 15.35 29.89 2.24
N ILE A 259 14.72 30.43 3.27
CA ILE A 259 13.80 31.57 3.22
C ILE A 259 14.52 32.78 3.85
N THR A 260 14.52 33.93 3.18
CA THR A 260 15.11 35.14 3.71
C THR A 260 14.05 36.22 3.82
N LEU A 261 13.75 36.65 5.03
CA LEU A 261 12.80 37.71 5.35
C LEU A 261 13.48 38.75 6.25
N ASN A 262 13.48 40.03 5.86
CA ASN A 262 14.08 41.12 6.63
C ASN A 262 15.51 40.79 7.15
N ASN A 263 16.38 40.30 6.28
CA ASN A 263 17.76 39.89 6.58
C ASN A 263 17.90 38.76 7.60
N LYS A 264 16.79 38.07 7.97
CA LYS A 264 16.80 36.86 8.77
C LYS A 264 16.66 35.64 7.85
N HIS A 265 17.42 34.59 8.16
CA HIS A 265 17.43 33.40 7.38
C HIS A 265 16.76 32.26 8.15
N TYR A 266 15.77 31.66 7.50
CA TYR A 266 15.06 30.46 7.97
C TYR A 266 15.33 29.30 7.01
N ARG A 267 15.11 28.09 7.46
CA ARG A 267 15.31 26.89 6.62
C ARG A 267 14.19 25.90 6.86
N VAL A 268 13.63 25.42 5.77
CA VAL A 268 12.69 24.29 5.78
C VAL A 268 13.49 23.02 5.60
N ASP A 269 13.36 22.04 6.48
CA ASP A 269 14.19 20.83 6.46
C ASP A 269 14.06 20.06 5.15
N LEU A 270 12.83 19.71 4.75
CA LEU A 270 12.54 18.98 3.52
C LEU A 270 11.36 19.60 2.78
N VAL A 271 11.51 19.80 1.49
CA VAL A 271 10.47 20.29 0.59
C VAL A 271 10.14 19.24 -0.45
N PHE A 272 8.88 18.89 -0.56
CA PHE A 272 8.32 18.02 -1.58
C PHE A 272 7.27 18.77 -2.39
N TYR A 273 6.99 18.27 -3.59
CA TYR A 273 5.81 18.64 -4.36
C TYR A 273 4.92 17.41 -4.53
N HIS A 274 3.63 17.55 -4.25
CA HIS A 274 2.67 16.47 -4.37
C HIS A 274 1.86 16.60 -5.66
N ARG A 275 2.23 15.80 -6.68
CA ARG A 275 1.71 15.92 -8.04
C ARG A 275 0.20 15.66 -8.19
N ILE A 276 -0.43 14.89 -7.27
CA ILE A 276 -1.87 14.59 -7.34
C ILE A 276 -2.67 15.76 -6.76
N LEU A 277 -2.21 16.32 -5.65
CA LEU A 277 -2.83 17.47 -5.00
C LEU A 277 -2.34 18.82 -5.57
N LYS A 278 -1.34 18.80 -6.45
CA LYS A 278 -0.73 19.99 -7.05
C LYS A 278 -0.38 21.05 -5.99
N CYS A 279 0.42 20.68 -5.03
CA CYS A 279 0.83 21.60 -3.96
C CYS A 279 2.21 21.25 -3.41
N PHE A 280 2.91 22.23 -2.85
CA PHE A 280 4.09 21.98 -2.04
C PHE A 280 3.72 21.31 -0.72
N VAL A 281 4.59 20.42 -0.24
CA VAL A 281 4.51 19.81 1.08
C VAL A 281 5.81 20.07 1.80
N LEU A 282 5.73 20.87 2.85
CA LEU A 282 6.86 21.25 3.69
C LEU A 282 6.93 20.32 4.89
N ILE A 283 8.08 19.72 5.14
CA ILE A 283 8.29 18.83 6.28
C ILE A 283 9.36 19.41 7.19
N ASP A 284 9.01 19.57 8.45
CA ASP A 284 9.90 19.99 9.53
C ASP A 284 10.08 18.84 10.52
N LEU A 285 11.32 18.59 10.95
CA LEU A 285 11.69 17.46 11.76
C LEU A 285 11.98 17.89 13.21
N LYS A 286 11.32 17.27 14.18
CA LYS A 286 11.52 17.55 15.60
C LYS A 286 11.83 16.28 16.37
N ILE A 287 12.93 16.29 17.14
CA ILE A 287 13.28 15.18 18.04
C ILE A 287 12.60 15.31 19.41
N LYS A 288 12.13 16.49 19.74
CA LYS A 288 11.38 16.81 20.97
C LYS A 288 9.87 16.91 20.66
N SER A 289 9.08 17.21 21.67
CA SER A 289 7.67 17.58 21.51
C SER A 289 7.54 18.88 20.72
N VAL A 290 6.50 18.97 19.88
CA VAL A 290 6.18 20.17 19.13
C VAL A 290 5.69 21.26 20.07
N GLU A 291 6.24 22.45 19.89
CA GLU A 291 5.87 23.66 20.62
C GLU A 291 5.05 24.61 19.73
N HIS A 292 4.39 25.60 20.33
CA HIS A 292 3.61 26.60 19.59
C HIS A 292 4.47 27.41 18.60
N ASN A 293 5.76 27.64 18.93
CA ASN A 293 6.71 28.31 18.04
C ASN A 293 6.98 27.50 16.75
N ASP A 294 7.03 26.17 16.83
CA ASP A 294 7.23 25.32 15.65
C ASP A 294 6.05 25.45 14.67
N ILE A 295 4.83 25.54 15.22
CA ILE A 295 3.61 25.72 14.42
C ILE A 295 3.58 27.14 13.81
N GLY A 296 3.95 28.17 14.57
CA GLY A 296 4.08 29.53 14.06
C GLY A 296 5.14 29.63 12.94
N GLN A 297 6.26 28.95 13.10
CA GLN A 297 7.32 28.88 12.10
C GLN A 297 6.83 28.18 10.82
N MET A 298 6.16 27.03 10.95
CA MET A 298 5.58 26.30 9.81
C MET A 298 4.54 27.18 9.10
N ASN A 299 3.69 27.89 9.84
CA ASN A 299 2.70 28.80 9.26
C ASN A 299 3.35 29.92 8.43
N MET A 300 4.45 30.48 8.91
CA MET A 300 5.24 31.47 8.16
C MET A 300 5.83 30.86 6.88
N TYR A 301 6.34 29.62 6.94
CA TYR A 301 6.86 28.94 5.76
C TYR A 301 5.78 28.70 4.70
N LEU A 302 4.59 28.28 5.12
CA LEU A 302 3.47 28.05 4.22
C LEU A 302 3.02 29.33 3.53
N ASN A 303 2.91 30.44 4.28
CA ASN A 303 2.59 31.75 3.70
C ASN A 303 3.64 32.17 2.66
N TYR A 304 4.94 31.97 2.95
CA TYR A 304 6.01 32.28 2.00
C TYR A 304 5.89 31.43 0.73
N PHE A 305 5.63 30.13 0.86
CA PHE A 305 5.48 29.27 -0.31
C PHE A 305 4.24 29.61 -1.13
N GLU A 306 3.14 29.97 -0.48
CA GLU A 306 1.91 30.37 -1.14
C GLU A 306 2.09 31.66 -1.96
N THR A 307 2.87 32.62 -1.46
CA THR A 307 3.07 33.91 -2.13
C THR A 307 4.24 33.92 -3.11
N GLU A 308 5.34 33.23 -2.81
CA GLU A 308 6.62 33.38 -3.55
C GLU A 308 7.00 32.17 -4.39
N GLN A 309 6.44 30.98 -4.10
CA GLN A 309 6.85 29.75 -4.76
C GLN A 309 5.73 29.08 -5.58
N ASN A 310 4.48 29.26 -5.18
CA ASN A 310 3.33 28.70 -5.91
C ASN A 310 3.17 29.37 -7.27
N THR A 311 2.75 28.57 -8.24
CA THR A 311 2.23 29.04 -9.53
C THR A 311 0.71 29.17 -9.48
N ALA A 312 0.11 29.78 -10.51
CA ALA A 312 -1.35 29.96 -10.56
C ALA A 312 -2.15 28.65 -10.53
N ASP A 313 -1.53 27.54 -10.95
CA ASP A 313 -2.16 26.20 -10.99
C ASP A 313 -1.95 25.39 -9.71
N ASP A 314 -1.18 25.90 -8.76
CA ASP A 314 -0.87 25.21 -7.52
C ASP A 314 -1.95 25.48 -6.45
N ASN A 315 -2.28 24.43 -5.71
CA ASN A 315 -3.11 24.55 -4.53
C ASN A 315 -2.28 25.03 -3.32
N GLN A 316 -2.98 25.43 -2.28
CA GLN A 316 -2.38 25.87 -1.03
C GLN A 316 -1.38 24.85 -0.50
N PRO A 317 -0.17 25.27 -0.08
CA PRO A 317 0.85 24.36 0.43
C PRO A 317 0.44 23.70 1.75
N ILE A 318 1.04 22.56 2.06
CA ILE A 318 0.76 21.73 3.23
C ILE A 318 2.01 21.66 4.10
N GLY A 319 1.85 21.86 5.41
CA GLY A 319 2.91 21.67 6.39
C GLY A 319 2.73 20.37 7.18
N ILE A 320 3.79 19.58 7.30
CA ILE A 320 3.84 18.38 8.14
C ILE A 320 5.00 18.54 9.13
N ILE A 321 4.70 18.58 10.41
CA ILE A 321 5.72 18.55 11.47
C ILE A 321 5.83 17.10 11.96
N LEU A 322 6.96 16.46 11.71
CA LEU A 322 7.26 15.10 12.16
C LEU A 322 8.00 15.17 13.50
N SER A 323 7.38 14.66 14.54
CA SER A 323 7.91 14.71 15.90
C SER A 323 8.02 13.31 16.53
N ARG A 324 9.06 13.10 17.35
CA ARG A 324 9.16 11.88 18.14
C ARG A 324 8.08 11.81 19.23
N HIS A 325 7.71 12.96 19.78
CA HIS A 325 6.72 13.10 20.83
C HIS A 325 5.65 14.10 20.42
N LYS A 326 4.38 13.76 20.56
CA LYS A 326 3.25 14.63 20.24
C LYS A 326 2.38 14.79 21.47
N ASN A 327 2.11 16.04 21.85
CA ASN A 327 1.08 16.37 22.81
C ASN A 327 -0.15 16.86 22.05
N ASP A 328 -1.17 16.01 21.94
CA ASP A 328 -2.35 16.30 21.13
C ASP A 328 -3.09 17.55 21.59
N ILE A 329 -3.16 17.81 22.90
CA ILE A 329 -3.82 18.99 23.46
C ILE A 329 -3.09 20.27 23.05
N THR A 330 -1.78 20.32 23.22
CA THR A 330 -0.97 21.49 22.84
C THR A 330 -1.08 21.77 21.34
N VAL A 331 -1.03 20.73 20.51
CA VAL A 331 -1.15 20.85 19.05
C VAL A 331 -2.52 21.38 18.66
N GLU A 332 -3.60 20.84 19.25
CA GLU A 332 -4.98 21.27 18.95
C GLU A 332 -5.18 22.76 19.23
N TYR A 333 -4.73 23.24 20.40
CA TYR A 333 -4.85 24.65 20.74
C TYR A 333 -3.97 25.53 19.86
N ALA A 334 -2.77 25.09 19.52
CA ALA A 334 -1.83 25.89 18.73
C ALA A 334 -2.23 26.01 17.24
N ILE A 335 -2.93 25.03 16.69
CA ILE A 335 -3.45 25.05 15.29
C ILE A 335 -4.77 25.81 15.20
N ARG A 336 -5.50 25.97 16.31
CA ARG A 336 -6.82 26.60 16.31
C ARG A 336 -6.76 28.05 15.80
N GLY A 337 -7.55 28.35 14.77
CA GLY A 337 -7.58 29.66 14.13
C GLY A 337 -6.55 29.88 13.02
N ILE A 338 -5.68 28.92 12.75
CA ILE A 338 -4.76 28.95 11.60
C ILE A 338 -5.51 28.47 10.36
N THR A 339 -5.45 29.24 9.28
CA THR A 339 -6.10 28.92 7.99
C THR A 339 -5.27 27.92 7.17
N ASN A 340 -3.95 27.89 7.37
CA ASN A 340 -3.03 27.00 6.68
C ASN A 340 -3.19 25.54 7.11
N LYS A 341 -2.91 24.63 6.20
CA LYS A 341 -3.04 23.19 6.39
C LYS A 341 -1.79 22.62 7.06
N ILE A 342 -1.74 22.72 8.39
CA ILE A 342 -0.63 22.21 9.21
C ILE A 342 -1.07 20.90 9.90
N PHE A 343 -0.25 19.88 9.75
CA PHE A 343 -0.43 18.59 10.38
C PHE A 343 0.78 18.25 11.26
N VAL A 344 0.52 17.73 12.44
CA VAL A 344 1.55 17.23 13.34
C VAL A 344 1.39 15.73 13.48
N SER A 345 2.42 14.96 13.11
CA SER A 345 2.40 13.51 13.18
C SER A 345 3.60 12.98 13.95
N LYS A 346 3.40 11.85 14.64
CA LYS A 346 4.51 11.13 15.25
C LYS A 346 5.32 10.38 14.20
N TYR A 347 6.61 10.17 14.49
CA TYR A 347 7.39 9.14 13.83
C TYR A 347 7.93 8.13 14.84
N GLN A 348 8.18 6.90 14.36
CA GLN A 348 8.81 5.82 15.12
C GLN A 348 9.97 5.25 14.31
N LEU A 349 11.06 4.90 15.02
CA LEU A 349 12.29 4.35 14.43
C LEU A 349 12.30 2.81 14.42
N TYR A 350 11.20 2.19 14.82
CA TYR A 350 11.01 0.75 14.93
C TYR A 350 9.62 0.34 14.45
N LEU A 351 9.47 -0.92 14.12
CA LEU A 351 8.16 -1.45 13.70
C LEU A 351 7.18 -1.45 14.87
N PRO A 352 5.92 -1.09 14.64
CA PRO A 352 4.90 -1.07 15.68
C PRO A 352 4.50 -2.49 16.11
N ASP A 353 3.97 -2.62 17.32
CA ASP A 353 3.28 -3.85 17.72
C ASP A 353 1.94 -3.96 16.97
N LYS A 354 1.96 -4.74 15.89
CA LYS A 354 0.81 -4.96 15.03
C LYS A 354 -0.41 -5.50 15.78
N LYS A 355 -0.21 -6.39 16.77
CA LYS A 355 -1.33 -6.95 17.54
C LYS A 355 -2.05 -5.89 18.38
N GLN A 356 -1.31 -4.94 18.95
CA GLN A 356 -1.91 -3.83 19.69
C GLN A 356 -2.72 -2.92 18.75
N LEU A 357 -2.17 -2.59 17.57
CA LEU A 357 -2.87 -1.77 16.59
C LEU A 357 -4.14 -2.46 16.08
N GLN A 358 -4.07 -3.75 15.77
CA GLN A 358 -5.23 -4.54 15.35
C GLN A 358 -6.36 -4.55 16.39
N ARG A 359 -6.03 -4.68 17.68
CA ARG A 359 -7.03 -4.60 18.76
C ARG A 359 -7.73 -3.23 18.78
N LYS A 360 -6.97 -2.14 18.62
CA LYS A 360 -7.53 -0.78 18.55
C LYS A 360 -8.46 -0.60 17.35
N VAL A 361 -8.05 -1.08 16.16
CA VAL A 361 -8.89 -0.99 14.96
C VAL A 361 -10.18 -1.79 15.14
N LYS A 362 -10.10 -3.01 15.69
CA LYS A 362 -11.29 -3.83 15.98
C LYS A 362 -12.25 -3.13 16.93
N SER A 363 -11.76 -2.55 18.03
CA SER A 363 -12.62 -1.81 18.96
C SER A 363 -13.32 -0.61 18.32
N ILE A 364 -12.70 0.05 17.33
CA ILE A 364 -13.33 1.15 16.59
C ILE A 364 -14.44 0.65 15.66
N ILE A 365 -14.29 -0.56 15.10
CA ILE A 365 -15.29 -1.16 14.19
C ILE A 365 -16.46 -1.75 14.97
N GLU A 366 -16.20 -2.39 16.11
CA GLU A 366 -17.20 -3.08 16.93
C GLU A 366 -18.07 -2.14 17.78
N ASN A 367 -17.59 -0.93 18.08
CA ASN A 367 -18.35 0.09 18.83
C ASN A 367 -19.31 0.91 17.92
N GLN A 368 -19.72 0.36 16.78
CA GLN A 368 -20.80 0.85 15.91
C GLN A 368 -22.11 0.14 16.18
#